data_8c9fdf1f2c5c34bc628beee1a7c536af
#
_entry.id   8c9fdf1f2c5c34bc628beee1a7c536af
#
_cell.length_a   1.000
_cell.length_b   1.000
_cell.length_c   1.000
_cell.angle_alpha   90.00
_cell.angle_beta   90.00
_cell.angle_gamma   90.00
#
_symmetry.space_group_name_H-M   'P 1'
#
loop_
_entity.id
_entity.type
_entity.pdbx_description
1 polymer ?
#
loop_
_entity_poly.entity_id
_entity_poly.type
_entity_poly.pdbx_seq_one_letter_code
_entity_poly.pdbx_strand_id
1 'polypeptide(L)'
;MLDVALRHRYGHASGWRALRRDGFSLDAVFAMPDAGVTALFGPSGCGKSTILAAVAGLLRPDEGRVALDGVALLDTARGLFLPPEARRCGVVFQDARLFPHMTVEANLRYGLRRAPREATGPGFEEVVALLGLAPLLARRPAALSGGERQRVALGRALLSRPRLLLMDEPLAALDTPRRAEVLPFLARLRDVARLPILYVTHALDEVDALADTLVLLEDGRVRAAGPLEALTARTDLPLAQRRDGGVVLGCVVLDHDAARGLTRLGFAGGAVVVPLRDEPPGTPLRLRLRARDVAVATQAPQGLSTSNALPCTLAGIVPAGVPHEAFLRLDLGGSVILARVMQDTVARLGLHPGMALFALVKAVVFDHAAAPGMARGPGG
;
A
#
# COMPACT_ATOMS: atom_id res chain seq x y z
N MET A 1 -10.21 10.44 -11.50
CA MET A 1 -8.77 10.74 -11.33
C MET A 1 -8.59 11.90 -10.36
N LEU A 2 -7.65 11.83 -9.41
CA LEU A 2 -7.27 12.96 -8.54
C LEU A 2 -5.96 13.57 -9.04
N ASP A 3 -5.97 14.87 -9.30
CA ASP A 3 -4.79 15.66 -9.67
C ASP A 3 -4.42 16.57 -8.50
N VAL A 4 -3.15 16.54 -8.11
CA VAL A 4 -2.62 17.30 -6.98
C VAL A 4 -1.37 18.06 -7.42
N ALA A 5 -1.39 19.38 -7.24
CA ALA A 5 -0.22 20.24 -7.38
C ALA A 5 -0.26 21.26 -6.21
N LEU A 6 0.65 21.13 -5.26
CA LEU A 6 0.62 21.88 -4.01
C LEU A 6 2.00 22.44 -3.65
N ARG A 7 2.01 23.71 -3.26
CA ARG A 7 3.15 24.35 -2.59
C ARG A 7 2.71 24.91 -1.25
N HIS A 8 3.47 24.60 -0.21
CA HIS A 8 3.20 25.11 1.12
C HIS A 8 4.49 25.26 1.92
N ARG A 9 4.64 26.41 2.58
CA ARG A 9 5.74 26.69 3.48
C ARG A 9 5.20 26.86 4.89
N TYR A 10 5.75 26.11 5.81
CA TYR A 10 5.49 26.37 7.23
C TYR A 10 6.30 27.61 7.61
N GLY A 11 5.61 28.75 7.78
CA GLY A 11 6.23 30.03 8.07
C GLY A 11 6.90 30.08 9.44
N HIS A 12 7.80 31.06 9.62
CA HIS A 12 8.34 31.44 10.91
C HIS A 12 7.20 31.82 11.85
N ALA A 13 6.85 30.93 12.78
CA ALA A 13 5.98 31.35 13.88
C ALA A 13 6.78 32.28 14.80
N SER A 14 6.47 33.54 14.78
CA SER A 14 6.95 34.51 15.79
C SER A 14 6.36 34.11 17.14
N GLY A 15 7.20 33.73 18.12
CA GLY A 15 6.80 33.40 19.47
C GLY A 15 7.29 32.00 19.92
N TRP A 16 6.94 31.61 21.12
CA TRP A 16 7.33 30.36 21.81
C TRP A 16 7.10 29.04 21.06
N ARG A 17 6.45 29.09 19.91
CA ARG A 17 6.25 27.94 19.00
C ARG A 17 7.31 27.82 17.90
N ALA A 18 8.30 28.71 17.84
CA ALA A 18 9.37 28.76 16.83
C ALA A 18 10.37 27.60 16.90
N LEU A 19 10.28 26.71 17.89
CA LEU A 19 11.18 25.56 18.06
C LEU A 19 10.84 24.35 17.17
N ARG A 20 9.84 24.45 16.26
CA ARG A 20 9.47 23.34 15.36
C ARG A 20 9.40 23.82 13.91
N ARG A 21 10.42 23.47 13.13
CA ARG A 21 10.47 23.43 11.66
C ARG A 21 10.57 24.78 10.95
N ASP A 22 11.58 25.57 11.30
CA ASP A 22 12.06 26.59 10.38
C ASP A 22 12.56 25.92 9.10
N GLY A 23 11.91 26.24 7.98
CA GLY A 23 12.40 25.90 6.63
C GLY A 23 11.77 24.71 5.91
N PHE A 24 10.78 23.99 6.49
CA PHE A 24 10.14 22.92 5.71
C PHE A 24 9.22 23.50 4.62
N SER A 25 9.47 23.10 3.38
CA SER A 25 8.62 23.45 2.23
C SER A 25 8.14 22.21 1.53
N LEU A 26 6.85 22.17 1.21
CA LEU A 26 6.21 21.17 0.38
C LEU A 26 6.09 21.68 -1.05
N ASP A 27 6.55 20.90 -2.03
CA ASP A 27 6.32 21.11 -3.46
C ASP A 27 6.01 19.74 -4.08
N ALA A 28 4.73 19.41 -4.17
CA ALA A 28 4.28 18.07 -4.55
C ALA A 28 3.33 18.13 -5.74
N VAL A 29 3.69 17.42 -6.82
CA VAL A 29 2.87 17.28 -8.03
C VAL A 29 2.74 15.79 -8.34
N PHE A 30 1.50 15.29 -8.38
CA PHE A 30 1.20 13.92 -8.78
C PHE A 30 -0.26 13.77 -9.19
N ALA A 31 -0.55 12.70 -9.92
CA ALA A 31 -1.90 12.26 -10.23
C ALA A 31 -2.12 10.83 -9.72
N MET A 32 -3.36 10.49 -9.38
CA MET A 32 -3.73 9.13 -9.01
C MET A 32 -4.94 8.66 -9.82
N PRO A 33 -5.04 7.35 -10.09
CA PRO A 33 -6.16 6.76 -10.82
C PRO A 33 -7.52 7.02 -10.14
N ASP A 34 -8.59 6.79 -10.88
CA ASP A 34 -9.99 6.92 -10.42
C ASP A 34 -10.48 5.72 -9.60
N ALA A 35 -9.69 4.67 -9.50
CA ALA A 35 -9.93 3.51 -8.65
C ALA A 35 -8.62 2.94 -8.09
N GLY A 36 -8.73 2.12 -7.07
CA GLY A 36 -7.60 1.47 -6.41
C GLY A 36 -6.94 2.32 -5.34
N VAL A 37 -5.85 1.79 -4.79
CA VAL A 37 -5.10 2.40 -3.68
C VAL A 37 -3.83 3.06 -4.19
N THR A 38 -3.73 4.37 -3.99
CA THR A 38 -2.48 5.12 -4.15
C THR A 38 -1.84 5.33 -2.79
N ALA A 39 -0.70 4.70 -2.55
CA ALA A 39 0.07 4.92 -1.33
C ALA A 39 0.94 6.18 -1.44
N LEU A 40 0.79 7.08 -0.50
CA LEU A 40 1.70 8.21 -0.29
C LEU A 40 2.72 7.79 0.77
N PHE A 41 3.91 7.43 0.34
CA PHE A 41 4.96 6.82 1.15
C PHE A 41 6.17 7.73 1.30
N GLY A 42 6.78 7.74 2.48
CA GLY A 42 8.00 8.49 2.76
C GLY A 42 8.28 8.60 4.25
N PRO A 43 9.44 9.15 4.64
CA PRO A 43 9.83 9.34 6.05
C PRO A 43 8.80 10.17 6.84
N SER A 44 8.82 10.04 8.15
CA SER A 44 8.03 10.92 9.01
C SER A 44 8.44 12.37 8.81
N GLY A 45 7.44 13.24 8.67
CA GLY A 45 7.68 14.68 8.49
C GLY A 45 7.95 15.16 7.06
N CYS A 46 7.98 14.28 6.05
CA CYS A 46 8.18 14.68 4.66
C CYS A 46 6.96 15.36 3.99
N GLY A 47 5.83 15.57 4.70
CA GLY A 47 4.67 16.33 4.20
C GLY A 47 3.45 15.50 3.80
N LYS A 48 3.41 14.19 4.05
CA LYS A 48 2.28 13.30 3.69
C LYS A 48 0.94 13.76 4.25
N SER A 49 0.86 13.98 5.57
CA SER A 49 -0.36 14.44 6.24
C SER A 49 -0.75 15.87 5.82
N THR A 50 0.24 16.71 5.41
CA THR A 50 -0.02 18.03 4.84
C THR A 50 -0.75 17.93 3.51
N ILE A 51 -0.30 17.04 2.63
CA ILE A 51 -0.97 16.77 1.34
C ILE A 51 -2.39 16.26 1.59
N LEU A 52 -2.54 15.24 2.46
CA LEU A 52 -3.84 14.68 2.79
C LEU A 52 -4.79 15.76 3.36
N ALA A 53 -4.31 16.61 4.29
CA ALA A 53 -5.10 17.70 4.87
C ALA A 53 -5.49 18.75 3.82
N ALA A 54 -4.62 19.07 2.88
CA ALA A 54 -4.95 19.99 1.78
C ALA A 54 -6.00 19.38 0.83
N VAL A 55 -5.90 18.09 0.49
CA VAL A 55 -6.90 17.37 -0.32
C VAL A 55 -8.24 17.28 0.42
N ALA A 56 -8.23 17.03 1.72
CA ALA A 56 -9.43 16.97 2.55
C ALA A 56 -10.10 18.35 2.78
N GLY A 57 -9.40 19.46 2.48
CA GLY A 57 -9.88 20.82 2.78
C GLY A 57 -9.66 21.27 4.20
N LEU A 58 -8.87 20.53 4.97
CA LEU A 58 -8.52 20.85 6.36
C LEU A 58 -7.33 21.82 6.46
N LEU A 59 -6.58 22.00 5.37
CA LEU A 59 -5.46 22.90 5.25
C LEU A 59 -5.56 23.67 3.93
N ARG A 60 -5.38 24.98 3.98
CA ARG A 60 -5.25 25.83 2.79
C ARG A 60 -3.76 26.00 2.49
N PRO A 61 -3.24 25.47 1.36
CA PRO A 61 -1.85 25.69 0.98
C PRO A 61 -1.61 27.12 0.52
N ASP A 62 -0.34 27.52 0.43
CA ASP A 62 0.02 28.87 -0.08
C ASP A 62 -0.31 28.98 -1.57
N GLU A 63 0.06 27.97 -2.34
CA GLU A 63 -0.23 27.87 -3.77
C GLU A 63 -0.64 26.43 -4.13
N GLY A 64 -1.53 26.28 -5.09
CA GLY A 64 -1.80 24.98 -5.67
C GLY A 64 -3.18 24.77 -6.21
N ARG A 65 -3.34 23.57 -6.78
CA ARG A 65 -4.58 23.08 -7.35
C ARG A 65 -4.81 21.63 -6.93
N VAL A 66 -6.02 21.32 -6.54
CA VAL A 66 -6.51 19.95 -6.32
C VAL A 66 -7.79 19.78 -7.13
N ALA A 67 -7.84 18.77 -7.99
CA ALA A 67 -9.02 18.45 -8.78
C ALA A 67 -9.35 16.97 -8.66
N LEU A 68 -10.63 16.63 -8.49
CA LEU A 68 -11.16 15.26 -8.47
C LEU A 68 -12.12 15.09 -9.64
N ASP A 69 -11.83 14.17 -10.55
CA ASP A 69 -12.58 13.92 -11.78
C ASP A 69 -12.82 15.19 -12.60
N GLY A 70 -11.78 16.01 -12.72
CA GLY A 70 -11.84 17.30 -13.44
C GLY A 70 -12.48 18.46 -12.66
N VAL A 71 -13.14 18.18 -11.52
CA VAL A 71 -13.77 19.20 -10.68
C VAL A 71 -12.73 19.76 -9.70
N ALA A 72 -12.47 21.07 -9.78
CA ALA A 72 -11.54 21.74 -8.87
C ALA A 72 -12.11 21.79 -7.44
N LEU A 73 -11.38 21.22 -6.47
CA LEU A 73 -11.66 21.30 -5.04
C LEU A 73 -10.92 22.46 -4.39
N LEU A 74 -9.77 22.82 -4.95
CA LEU A 74 -8.91 23.91 -4.56
C LEU A 74 -8.20 24.43 -5.82
N ASP A 75 -8.15 25.76 -5.96
CA ASP A 75 -7.38 26.46 -6.98
C ASP A 75 -7.03 27.85 -6.43
N THR A 76 -5.82 28.02 -5.94
CA THR A 76 -5.40 29.26 -5.29
C THR A 76 -5.32 30.44 -6.26
N ALA A 77 -4.99 30.16 -7.55
CA ALA A 77 -4.95 31.19 -8.58
C ALA A 77 -6.34 31.79 -8.89
N ARG A 78 -7.39 30.97 -8.67
CA ARG A 78 -8.79 31.39 -8.85
C ARG A 78 -9.48 31.76 -7.53
N GLY A 79 -8.77 31.72 -6.40
CA GLY A 79 -9.33 31.93 -5.08
C GLY A 79 -10.32 30.86 -4.62
N LEU A 80 -10.39 29.70 -5.32
CA LEU A 80 -11.31 28.62 -5.03
C LEU A 80 -10.76 27.75 -3.88
N PHE A 81 -11.59 27.57 -2.85
CA PHE A 81 -11.32 26.65 -1.75
C PHE A 81 -12.65 26.07 -1.26
N LEU A 82 -12.97 24.86 -1.70
CA LEU A 82 -14.16 24.17 -1.19
C LEU A 82 -13.91 23.71 0.24
N PRO A 83 -14.87 23.92 1.15
CA PRO A 83 -14.77 23.43 2.52
C PRO A 83 -14.88 21.90 2.57
N PRO A 84 -14.39 21.22 3.64
CA PRO A 84 -14.32 19.75 3.72
C PRO A 84 -15.63 19.04 3.41
N GLU A 85 -16.77 19.53 3.90
CA GLU A 85 -18.10 18.96 3.70
C GLU A 85 -18.57 18.99 2.24
N ALA A 86 -18.07 19.94 1.43
CA ALA A 86 -18.38 20.03 0.01
C ALA A 86 -17.53 19.14 -0.89
N ARG A 87 -16.42 18.59 -0.36
CA ARG A 87 -15.46 17.78 -1.16
C ARG A 87 -15.88 16.32 -1.31
N ARG A 88 -16.83 15.85 -0.53
CA ARG A 88 -17.25 14.45 -0.51
C ARG A 88 -16.09 13.47 -0.32
N CYS A 89 -15.14 13.83 0.53
CA CYS A 89 -14.03 12.96 0.94
C CYS A 89 -14.38 12.25 2.25
N GLY A 90 -14.19 10.93 2.29
CA GLY A 90 -14.20 10.17 3.54
C GLY A 90 -12.80 10.24 4.16
N VAL A 91 -12.67 10.63 5.42
CA VAL A 91 -11.37 10.73 6.07
C VAL A 91 -11.30 9.75 7.24
N VAL A 92 -10.26 8.91 7.24
CA VAL A 92 -9.89 8.02 8.35
C VAL A 92 -8.59 8.52 8.93
N PHE A 93 -8.64 9.00 10.17
CA PHE A 93 -7.47 9.51 10.89
C PHE A 93 -6.77 8.40 11.66
N GLN A 94 -5.52 8.62 12.01
CA GLN A 94 -4.72 7.73 12.83
C GLN A 94 -5.40 7.37 14.16
N ASP A 95 -6.05 8.33 14.82
CA ASP A 95 -6.75 8.16 16.10
C ASP A 95 -8.21 7.69 15.95
N ALA A 96 -8.65 7.24 14.77
CA ALA A 96 -10.01 6.81 14.43
C ALA A 96 -11.12 7.89 14.65
N ARG A 97 -10.98 8.79 15.60
CA ARG A 97 -11.88 9.93 15.92
C ARG A 97 -13.37 9.55 15.92
N LEU A 98 -13.69 8.48 16.64
CA LEU A 98 -15.09 8.06 16.83
C LEU A 98 -15.79 9.00 17.82
N PHE A 99 -17.12 9.09 17.70
CA PHE A 99 -17.94 9.79 18.67
C PHE A 99 -18.06 8.96 19.96
N PRO A 100 -17.43 9.37 21.08
CA PRO A 100 -17.29 8.51 22.25
C PRO A 100 -18.63 8.24 22.98
N HIS A 101 -19.61 9.11 22.83
CA HIS A 101 -20.95 9.01 23.42
C HIS A 101 -21.90 8.14 22.61
N MET A 102 -21.54 7.77 21.38
CA MET A 102 -22.38 6.95 20.48
C MET A 102 -21.92 5.49 20.51
N THR A 103 -22.84 4.57 20.27
CA THR A 103 -22.52 3.16 19.98
C THR A 103 -21.81 3.02 18.62
N VAL A 104 -21.26 1.84 18.33
CA VAL A 104 -20.71 1.53 17.00
C VAL A 104 -21.77 1.72 15.92
N GLU A 105 -22.96 1.16 16.12
CA GLU A 105 -24.06 1.33 15.17
C GLU A 105 -24.39 2.81 14.93
N ALA A 106 -24.49 3.61 15.98
CA ALA A 106 -24.79 5.03 15.87
C ALA A 106 -23.67 5.81 15.15
N ASN A 107 -22.39 5.48 15.39
CA ASN A 107 -21.26 6.01 14.65
C ASN A 107 -21.36 5.68 13.14
N LEU A 108 -21.66 4.43 12.80
CA LEU A 108 -21.83 3.99 11.41
C LEU A 108 -23.01 4.69 10.73
N ARG A 109 -24.18 4.71 11.38
CA ARG A 109 -25.38 5.40 10.87
C ARG A 109 -25.19 6.92 10.75
N TYR A 110 -24.30 7.51 11.53
CA TYR A 110 -23.95 8.93 11.36
C TYR A 110 -23.35 9.19 9.98
N GLY A 111 -22.45 8.34 9.50
CA GLY A 111 -21.91 8.42 8.13
C GLY A 111 -23.03 8.29 7.09
N LEU A 112 -23.86 7.26 7.22
CA LEU A 112 -24.96 6.99 6.30
C LEU A 112 -25.97 8.16 6.19
N ARG A 113 -26.31 8.79 7.31
CA ARG A 113 -27.25 9.96 7.33
C ARG A 113 -26.66 11.20 6.64
N ARG A 114 -25.33 11.29 6.49
CA ARG A 114 -24.63 12.37 5.81
C ARG A 114 -24.35 12.08 4.34
N ALA A 115 -24.60 10.84 3.91
CA ALA A 115 -24.48 10.47 2.51
C ALA A 115 -25.47 11.27 1.65
N PRO A 116 -25.03 11.84 0.52
CA PRO A 116 -25.93 12.47 -0.42
C PRO A 116 -26.99 11.46 -0.92
N ARG A 117 -28.24 11.89 -1.07
CA ARG A 117 -29.35 11.01 -1.48
C ARG A 117 -29.11 10.29 -2.80
N GLU A 118 -28.44 10.95 -3.72
CA GLU A 118 -28.13 10.45 -5.08
C GLU A 118 -26.84 9.61 -5.12
N ALA A 119 -26.07 9.55 -4.03
CA ALA A 119 -24.81 8.83 -4.01
C ALA A 119 -25.07 7.32 -3.90
N THR A 120 -24.48 6.57 -4.83
CA THR A 120 -24.41 5.11 -4.78
C THR A 120 -23.25 4.68 -3.90
N GLY A 121 -23.36 3.51 -3.29
CA GLY A 121 -22.28 2.94 -2.45
C GLY A 121 -22.82 1.79 -1.60
N PRO A 122 -21.94 1.12 -0.84
CA PRO A 122 -22.31 -0.05 -0.07
C PRO A 122 -23.39 0.27 0.98
N GLY A 123 -24.28 -0.67 1.20
CA GLY A 123 -25.31 -0.62 2.23
C GLY A 123 -24.74 -0.82 3.64
N PHE A 124 -25.56 -0.55 4.65
CA PHE A 124 -25.15 -0.71 6.06
C PHE A 124 -24.71 -2.13 6.36
N GLU A 125 -25.52 -3.13 5.99
CA GLU A 125 -25.25 -4.54 6.26
C GLU A 125 -24.01 -5.04 5.50
N GLU A 126 -23.80 -4.57 4.28
CA GLU A 126 -22.61 -4.90 3.49
C GLU A 126 -21.34 -4.39 4.17
N VAL A 127 -21.34 -3.16 4.67
CA VAL A 127 -20.19 -2.58 5.38
C VAL A 127 -19.97 -3.28 6.72
N VAL A 128 -21.03 -3.62 7.44
CA VAL A 128 -20.94 -4.38 8.70
C VAL A 128 -20.33 -5.75 8.45
N ALA A 129 -20.76 -6.46 7.41
CA ALA A 129 -20.21 -7.77 7.03
C ALA A 129 -18.76 -7.66 6.54
N LEU A 130 -18.48 -6.71 5.63
CA LEU A 130 -17.14 -6.47 5.07
C LEU A 130 -16.09 -6.27 6.17
N LEU A 131 -16.44 -5.48 7.20
CA LEU A 131 -15.51 -5.08 8.27
C LEU A 131 -15.64 -5.93 9.55
N GLY A 132 -16.50 -6.95 9.55
CA GLY A 132 -16.70 -7.83 10.69
C GLY A 132 -17.19 -7.10 11.94
N LEU A 133 -18.15 -6.16 11.81
CA LEU A 133 -18.59 -5.27 12.88
C LEU A 133 -19.84 -5.76 13.60
N ALA A 134 -20.52 -6.81 13.12
CA ALA A 134 -21.77 -7.29 13.69
C ALA A 134 -21.73 -7.49 15.22
N PRO A 135 -20.69 -8.18 15.81
CA PRO A 135 -20.64 -8.39 17.26
C PRO A 135 -20.32 -7.13 18.07
N LEU A 136 -20.00 -6.03 17.40
CA LEU A 136 -19.55 -4.79 18.04
C LEU A 136 -20.63 -3.70 18.04
N LEU A 137 -21.73 -3.85 17.30
CA LEU A 137 -22.70 -2.78 17.02
C LEU A 137 -23.25 -2.09 18.27
N ALA A 138 -23.52 -2.84 19.34
CA ALA A 138 -24.04 -2.31 20.60
C ALA A 138 -22.98 -1.69 21.50
N ARG A 139 -21.67 -1.92 21.22
CA ARG A 139 -20.57 -1.42 22.05
C ARG A 139 -20.32 0.08 21.83
N ARG A 140 -19.70 0.72 22.81
CA ARG A 140 -19.17 2.09 22.70
C ARG A 140 -17.67 2.08 22.40
N PRO A 141 -17.10 3.14 21.80
CA PRO A 141 -15.69 3.22 21.44
C PRO A 141 -14.70 2.90 22.57
N ALA A 142 -15.05 3.21 23.82
CA ALA A 142 -14.21 2.91 24.98
C ALA A 142 -14.01 1.40 25.25
N ALA A 143 -14.96 0.56 24.79
CA ALA A 143 -14.92 -0.90 24.94
C ALA A 143 -14.32 -1.61 23.71
N LEU A 144 -13.72 -0.88 22.79
CA LEU A 144 -13.13 -1.42 21.56
C LEU A 144 -11.59 -1.45 21.63
N SER A 145 -11.01 -2.47 21.02
CA SER A 145 -9.58 -2.49 20.73
C SER A 145 -9.19 -1.41 19.71
N GLY A 146 -7.90 -1.13 19.54
CA GLY A 146 -7.42 -0.17 18.53
C GLY A 146 -7.86 -0.55 17.11
N GLY A 147 -7.71 -1.82 16.73
CA GLY A 147 -8.11 -2.32 15.42
C GLY A 147 -9.63 -2.28 15.20
N GLU A 148 -10.43 -2.61 16.24
CA GLU A 148 -11.88 -2.48 16.17
C GLU A 148 -12.30 -1.02 15.98
N ARG A 149 -11.69 -0.07 16.72
CA ARG A 149 -11.97 1.36 16.52
C ARG A 149 -11.65 1.80 15.09
N GLN A 150 -10.55 1.33 14.53
CA GLN A 150 -10.14 1.68 13.18
C GLN A 150 -11.10 1.13 12.13
N ARG A 151 -11.58 -0.13 12.28
CA ARG A 151 -12.60 -0.71 11.40
C ARG A 151 -13.93 0.06 11.48
N VAL A 152 -14.33 0.51 12.66
CA VAL A 152 -15.55 1.34 12.82
C VAL A 152 -15.38 2.70 12.16
N ALA A 153 -14.22 3.36 12.29
CA ALA A 153 -13.93 4.63 11.62
C ALA A 153 -13.97 4.49 10.09
N LEU A 154 -13.41 3.41 9.57
CA LEU A 154 -13.47 3.05 8.16
C LEU A 154 -14.91 2.84 7.69
N GLY A 155 -15.69 2.05 8.43
CA GLY A 155 -17.11 1.82 8.13
C GLY A 155 -17.92 3.11 8.11
N ARG A 156 -17.71 4.01 9.08
CA ARG A 156 -18.35 5.33 9.10
C ARG A 156 -17.99 6.17 7.89
N ALA A 157 -16.73 6.16 7.49
CA ALA A 157 -16.26 6.88 6.31
C ALA A 157 -16.86 6.31 5.01
N LEU A 158 -16.91 4.99 4.85
CA LEU A 158 -17.52 4.33 3.68
C LEU A 158 -19.02 4.61 3.57
N LEU A 159 -19.74 4.51 4.67
CA LEU A 159 -21.19 4.75 4.71
C LEU A 159 -21.56 6.22 4.39
N SER A 160 -20.64 7.16 4.47
CA SER A 160 -20.85 8.52 3.97
C SER A 160 -20.84 8.62 2.44
N ARG A 161 -20.61 7.50 1.74
CA ARG A 161 -20.56 7.40 0.27
C ARG A 161 -19.65 8.46 -0.36
N PRO A 162 -18.37 8.47 0.02
CA PRO A 162 -17.42 9.44 -0.48
C PRO A 162 -17.06 9.17 -1.95
N ARG A 163 -16.55 10.19 -2.64
CA ARG A 163 -15.93 10.05 -3.97
C ARG A 163 -14.44 9.74 -3.89
N LEU A 164 -13.83 9.98 -2.72
CA LEU A 164 -12.42 9.75 -2.44
C LEU A 164 -12.28 9.38 -0.97
N LEU A 165 -11.55 8.31 -0.69
CA LEU A 165 -11.22 7.90 0.67
C LEU A 165 -9.77 8.30 0.99
N LEU A 166 -9.61 9.03 2.08
CA LEU A 166 -8.32 9.51 2.58
C LEU A 166 -8.01 8.80 3.89
N MET A 167 -6.87 8.14 3.98
CA MET A 167 -6.44 7.43 5.18
C MET A 167 -5.06 7.94 5.63
N ASP A 168 -4.99 8.51 6.83
CA ASP A 168 -3.76 9.05 7.41
C ASP A 168 -3.20 8.08 8.44
N GLU A 169 -2.20 7.29 8.05
CA GLU A 169 -1.52 6.29 8.87
C GLU A 169 -2.49 5.41 9.69
N PRO A 170 -3.51 4.79 9.07
CA PRO A 170 -4.61 4.19 9.81
C PRO A 170 -4.20 3.00 10.68
N LEU A 171 -3.05 2.39 10.46
CA LEU A 171 -2.55 1.24 11.21
C LEU A 171 -1.36 1.57 12.13
N ALA A 172 -0.89 2.81 12.17
CA ALA A 172 0.32 3.18 12.91
C ALA A 172 0.20 2.98 14.43
N ALA A 173 -1.00 3.10 14.99
CA ALA A 173 -1.28 2.91 16.41
C ALA A 173 -1.47 1.43 16.82
N LEU A 174 -1.35 0.50 15.86
CA LEU A 174 -1.56 -0.92 16.09
C LEU A 174 -0.24 -1.69 16.19
N ASP A 175 -0.18 -2.64 17.10
CA ASP A 175 0.88 -3.65 17.15
C ASP A 175 0.80 -4.60 15.94
N THR A 176 1.87 -5.36 15.69
CA THR A 176 1.97 -6.25 14.53
C THR A 176 0.82 -7.26 14.42
N PRO A 177 0.39 -7.97 15.51
CA PRO A 177 -0.74 -8.88 15.43
C PRO A 177 -2.05 -8.19 15.03
N ARG A 178 -2.37 -7.04 15.63
CA ARG A 178 -3.61 -6.30 15.32
C ARG A 178 -3.58 -5.68 13.92
N ARG A 179 -2.41 -5.28 13.45
CA ARG A 179 -2.23 -4.82 12.06
C ARG A 179 -2.55 -5.94 11.09
N ALA A 180 -2.06 -7.16 11.35
CA ALA A 180 -2.36 -8.34 10.54
C ALA A 180 -3.86 -8.69 10.50
N GLU A 181 -4.62 -8.37 11.56
CA GLU A 181 -6.08 -8.53 11.58
C GLU A 181 -6.81 -7.52 10.69
N VAL A 182 -6.31 -6.28 10.57
CA VAL A 182 -7.00 -5.20 9.84
C VAL A 182 -6.65 -5.19 8.35
N LEU A 183 -5.41 -5.53 7.98
CA LEU A 183 -4.95 -5.52 6.58
C LEU A 183 -5.86 -6.30 5.61
N PRO A 184 -6.37 -7.50 5.93
CA PRO A 184 -7.27 -8.22 5.05
C PRO A 184 -8.59 -7.49 4.77
N PHE A 185 -9.10 -6.72 5.73
CA PHE A 185 -10.31 -5.91 5.52
C PHE A 185 -10.03 -4.73 4.56
N LEU A 186 -8.85 -4.11 4.65
CA LEU A 186 -8.44 -3.06 3.72
C LEU A 186 -8.20 -3.61 2.31
N ALA A 187 -7.61 -4.80 2.19
CA ALA A 187 -7.43 -5.47 0.91
C ALA A 187 -8.79 -5.79 0.25
N ARG A 188 -9.73 -6.36 0.99
CA ARG A 188 -11.11 -6.59 0.49
C ARG A 188 -11.80 -5.28 0.09
N LEU A 189 -11.61 -4.21 0.89
CA LEU A 189 -12.15 -2.91 0.55
C LEU A 189 -11.64 -2.42 -0.80
N ARG A 190 -10.33 -2.52 -1.07
CA ARG A 190 -9.73 -2.18 -2.36
C ARG A 190 -10.43 -2.91 -3.51
N ASP A 191 -10.70 -4.20 -3.34
CA ASP A 191 -11.25 -5.05 -4.38
C ASP A 191 -12.75 -4.79 -4.64
N VAL A 192 -13.49 -4.42 -3.60
CA VAL A 192 -14.96 -4.26 -3.65
C VAL A 192 -15.39 -2.81 -3.91
N ALA A 193 -14.74 -1.83 -3.31
CA ALA A 193 -15.28 -0.47 -3.23
C ALA A 193 -15.19 0.34 -4.54
N ARG A 194 -14.36 -0.06 -5.52
CA ARG A 194 -14.13 0.67 -6.79
C ARG A 194 -14.01 2.20 -6.61
N LEU A 195 -13.42 2.61 -5.52
CA LEU A 195 -13.31 3.96 -5.01
C LEU A 195 -11.81 4.33 -4.97
N PRO A 196 -11.40 5.52 -5.43
CA PRO A 196 -10.01 5.94 -5.25
C PRO A 196 -9.69 6.12 -3.76
N ILE A 197 -8.57 5.56 -3.34
CA ILE A 197 -8.09 5.61 -1.96
C ILE A 197 -6.69 6.23 -1.94
N LEU A 198 -6.52 7.35 -1.24
CA LEU A 198 -5.20 7.91 -0.91
C LEU A 198 -4.80 7.41 0.48
N TYR A 199 -3.81 6.55 0.52
CA TYR A 199 -3.36 5.85 1.72
C TYR A 199 -1.98 6.37 2.16
N VAL A 200 -1.92 7.09 3.25
CA VAL A 200 -0.67 7.61 3.82
C VAL A 200 -0.08 6.57 4.77
N THR A 201 1.17 6.19 4.54
CA THR A 201 1.91 5.28 5.43
C THR A 201 3.42 5.48 5.32
N HIS A 202 4.15 4.98 6.31
CA HIS A 202 5.60 4.83 6.29
C HIS A 202 6.03 3.34 6.39
N ALA A 203 5.07 2.41 6.42
CA ALA A 203 5.28 0.96 6.49
C ALA A 203 5.22 0.33 5.09
N LEU A 204 6.32 -0.32 4.67
CA LEU A 204 6.40 -0.97 3.36
C LEU A 204 5.44 -2.15 3.24
N ASP A 205 5.25 -2.91 4.30
CA ASP A 205 4.36 -4.08 4.31
C ASP A 205 2.92 -3.68 3.98
N GLU A 206 2.48 -2.47 4.41
CA GLU A 206 1.17 -1.93 4.07
C GLU A 206 1.11 -1.51 2.59
N VAL A 207 2.20 -0.88 2.09
CA VAL A 207 2.31 -0.51 0.67
C VAL A 207 2.23 -1.76 -0.20
N ASP A 208 3.02 -2.79 0.12
CA ASP A 208 3.09 -4.04 -0.66
C ASP A 208 1.74 -4.79 -0.66
N ALA A 209 1.03 -4.77 0.47
CA ALA A 209 -0.26 -5.44 0.60
C ALA A 209 -1.40 -4.71 -0.11
N LEU A 210 -1.40 -3.38 -0.09
CA LEU A 210 -2.56 -2.58 -0.46
C LEU A 210 -2.39 -1.75 -1.73
N ALA A 211 -1.19 -1.16 -2.00
CA ALA A 211 -1.06 -0.13 -3.00
C ALA A 211 -1.04 -0.65 -4.44
N ASP A 212 -1.80 -0.05 -5.34
CA ASP A 212 -1.71 -0.24 -6.79
C ASP A 212 -0.70 0.75 -7.39
N THR A 213 -0.73 1.97 -6.87
CA THR A 213 0.13 3.08 -7.26
C THR A 213 0.90 3.58 -6.04
N LEU A 214 2.12 3.97 -6.24
CA LEU A 214 2.97 4.54 -5.20
C LEU A 214 3.38 5.96 -5.57
N VAL A 215 3.27 6.88 -4.62
CA VAL A 215 3.86 8.22 -4.66
C VAL A 215 4.91 8.28 -3.56
N LEU A 216 6.17 8.29 -3.94
CA LEU A 216 7.30 8.39 -3.02
C LEU A 216 7.61 9.87 -2.75
N LEU A 217 7.48 10.27 -1.49
CA LEU A 217 7.73 11.62 -1.01
C LEU A 217 9.01 11.67 -0.18
N GLU A 218 9.89 12.60 -0.48
CA GLU A 218 11.14 12.86 0.24
C GLU A 218 11.36 14.36 0.33
N ASP A 219 11.66 14.87 1.52
CA ASP A 219 11.94 16.29 1.80
C ASP A 219 10.94 17.28 1.17
N GLY A 220 9.65 16.96 1.26
CA GLY A 220 8.57 17.78 0.72
C GLY A 220 8.39 17.70 -0.80
N ARG A 221 9.08 16.80 -1.50
CA ARG A 221 9.00 16.64 -2.96
C ARG A 221 8.65 15.23 -3.37
N VAL A 222 7.94 15.10 -4.48
CA VAL A 222 7.68 13.80 -5.12
C VAL A 222 8.93 13.35 -5.86
N ARG A 223 9.55 12.26 -5.39
CA ARG A 223 10.72 11.63 -6.00
C ARG A 223 10.34 10.72 -7.15
N ALA A 224 9.24 10.00 -7.00
CA ALA A 224 8.71 9.11 -8.02
C ALA A 224 7.21 8.90 -7.78
N ALA A 225 6.45 8.72 -8.85
CA ALA A 225 5.04 8.33 -8.82
C ALA A 225 4.77 7.37 -9.97
N GLY A 226 3.97 6.32 -9.72
CA GLY A 226 3.61 5.35 -10.75
C GLY A 226 3.14 4.01 -10.16
N PRO A 227 2.90 3.01 -11.02
CA PRO A 227 2.53 1.67 -10.59
C PRO A 227 3.54 1.08 -9.61
N LEU A 228 3.04 0.43 -8.55
CA LEU A 228 3.90 -0.13 -7.48
C LEU A 228 4.93 -1.11 -8.04
N GLU A 229 4.54 -2.00 -8.94
CA GLU A 229 5.42 -3.00 -9.56
C GLU A 229 6.61 -2.32 -10.28
N ALA A 230 6.32 -1.29 -11.07
CA ALA A 230 7.36 -0.55 -11.80
C ALA A 230 8.33 0.18 -10.85
N LEU A 231 7.83 0.79 -9.77
CA LEU A 231 8.67 1.54 -8.84
C LEU A 231 9.48 0.64 -7.90
N THR A 232 8.94 -0.51 -7.51
CA THR A 232 9.68 -1.47 -6.66
C THR A 232 10.84 -2.14 -7.39
N ALA A 233 10.78 -2.24 -8.73
CA ALA A 233 11.87 -2.75 -9.56
C ALA A 233 13.00 -1.72 -9.81
N ARG A 234 12.83 -0.46 -9.40
CA ARG A 234 13.82 0.62 -9.57
C ARG A 234 14.85 0.59 -8.45
N THR A 235 16.10 0.38 -8.80
CA THR A 235 17.25 0.32 -7.87
C THR A 235 17.78 1.69 -7.45
N ASP A 236 17.44 2.75 -8.18
CA ASP A 236 17.80 4.14 -7.88
C ASP A 236 16.93 4.80 -6.80
N LEU A 237 15.83 4.12 -6.41
CA LEU A 237 14.94 4.60 -5.36
C LEU A 237 15.33 4.05 -3.98
N PRO A 238 15.13 4.83 -2.90
CA PRO A 238 15.41 4.39 -1.53
C PRO A 238 14.69 3.11 -1.11
N LEU A 239 13.61 2.75 -1.81
CA LEU A 239 12.83 1.53 -1.57
C LEU A 239 13.66 0.26 -1.75
N ALA A 240 14.46 0.17 -2.80
CA ALA A 240 15.32 -0.98 -3.08
C ALA A 240 16.46 -1.12 -2.06
N GLN A 241 16.98 0.02 -1.56
CA GLN A 241 18.13 0.05 -0.65
C GLN A 241 17.79 -0.41 0.78
N ARG A 242 16.51 -0.54 1.13
CA ARG A 242 16.09 -1.05 2.43
C ARG A 242 16.43 -2.53 2.58
N ARG A 243 16.67 -2.99 3.82
CA ARG A 243 16.96 -4.41 4.11
C ARG A 243 15.90 -5.36 3.56
N ASP A 244 14.64 -4.92 3.57
CA ASP A 244 13.49 -5.67 3.07
C ASP A 244 13.06 -5.21 1.67
N GLY A 245 13.93 -4.49 0.95
CA GLY A 245 13.71 -4.09 -0.44
C GLY A 245 13.49 -5.30 -1.34
N GLY A 246 12.59 -5.15 -2.30
CA GLY A 246 12.22 -6.23 -3.22
C GLY A 246 11.19 -5.74 -4.23
N VAL A 247 10.66 -6.65 -5.02
CA VAL A 247 9.70 -6.38 -6.07
C VAL A 247 8.34 -6.98 -5.68
N VAL A 248 7.27 -6.28 -6.02
CA VAL A 248 5.91 -6.82 -5.96
C VAL A 248 5.51 -7.24 -7.37
N LEU A 249 5.10 -8.48 -7.54
CA LEU A 249 4.64 -9.04 -8.81
C LEU A 249 3.12 -9.24 -8.78
N GLY A 250 2.43 -8.77 -9.81
CA GLY A 250 1.04 -9.13 -10.07
C GLY A 250 0.97 -10.58 -10.60
N CYS A 251 0.26 -11.44 -9.87
CA CYS A 251 0.11 -12.86 -10.20
C CYS A 251 -1.36 -13.24 -10.31
N VAL A 252 -1.61 -14.39 -10.95
CA VAL A 252 -2.94 -15.02 -10.99
C VAL A 252 -2.78 -16.49 -10.55
N VAL A 253 -3.69 -16.96 -9.73
CA VAL A 253 -3.74 -18.39 -9.35
C VAL A 253 -4.02 -19.21 -10.61
N LEU A 254 -3.12 -20.12 -10.97
CA LEU A 254 -3.29 -21.03 -12.12
C LEU A 254 -3.98 -22.30 -11.68
N ASP A 255 -3.42 -23.00 -10.72
CA ASP A 255 -3.92 -24.27 -10.20
C ASP A 255 -3.36 -24.58 -8.80
N HIS A 256 -3.89 -25.64 -8.19
CA HIS A 256 -3.49 -26.15 -6.89
C HIS A 256 -3.07 -27.63 -7.00
N ASP A 257 -1.98 -27.98 -6.35
CA ASP A 257 -1.57 -29.36 -6.08
C ASP A 257 -1.75 -29.63 -4.58
N ALA A 258 -2.97 -30.00 -4.22
CA ALA A 258 -3.32 -30.24 -2.82
C ALA A 258 -2.53 -31.44 -2.22
N ALA A 259 -2.15 -32.43 -3.02
CA ALA A 259 -1.38 -33.58 -2.56
C ALA A 259 0.04 -33.16 -2.12
N ARG A 260 0.61 -32.16 -2.77
CA ARG A 260 1.93 -31.60 -2.43
C ARG A 260 1.87 -30.38 -1.56
N GLY A 261 0.67 -29.84 -1.25
CA GLY A 261 0.48 -28.63 -0.48
C GLY A 261 0.98 -27.38 -1.19
N LEU A 262 0.79 -27.29 -2.51
CA LEU A 262 1.35 -26.24 -3.35
C LEU A 262 0.28 -25.57 -4.23
N THR A 263 0.50 -24.30 -4.53
CA THR A 263 -0.27 -23.50 -5.52
C THR A 263 0.69 -22.96 -6.56
N ARG A 264 0.29 -22.98 -7.83
CA ARG A 264 1.03 -22.38 -8.92
C ARG A 264 0.42 -21.03 -9.29
N LEU A 265 1.26 -19.99 -9.28
CA LEU A 265 0.90 -18.62 -9.63
C LEU A 265 1.56 -18.24 -10.94
N GLY A 266 0.78 -17.73 -11.90
CA GLY A 266 1.27 -17.16 -13.16
C GLY A 266 1.53 -15.66 -13.03
N PHE A 267 2.57 -15.16 -13.67
CA PHE A 267 2.89 -13.74 -13.80
C PHE A 267 3.48 -13.46 -15.20
N ALA A 268 3.71 -12.19 -15.55
CA ALA A 268 4.16 -11.83 -16.91
C ALA A 268 5.49 -12.47 -17.34
N GLY A 269 6.35 -12.88 -16.39
CA GLY A 269 7.63 -13.53 -16.66
C GLY A 269 7.64 -15.05 -16.48
N GLY A 270 6.47 -15.71 -16.31
CA GLY A 270 6.39 -17.17 -16.13
C GLY A 270 5.48 -17.61 -14.99
N ALA A 271 5.87 -18.63 -14.26
CA ALA A 271 5.10 -19.15 -13.13
C ALA A 271 5.99 -19.46 -11.93
N VAL A 272 5.44 -19.28 -10.72
CA VAL A 272 6.09 -19.65 -9.46
C VAL A 272 5.20 -20.57 -8.65
N VAL A 273 5.83 -21.43 -7.86
CA VAL A 273 5.17 -22.33 -6.93
C VAL A 273 5.30 -21.77 -5.52
N VAL A 274 4.17 -21.68 -4.82
CA VAL A 274 4.07 -21.18 -3.44
C VAL A 274 3.37 -22.23 -2.57
N PRO A 275 3.40 -22.13 -1.23
CA PRO A 275 2.58 -22.97 -0.37
C PRO A 275 1.10 -22.88 -0.75
N LEU A 276 0.35 -23.96 -0.47
CA LEU A 276 -1.06 -24.09 -0.82
C LEU A 276 -1.87 -22.88 -0.35
N ARG A 277 -2.68 -22.35 -1.25
CA ARG A 277 -3.56 -21.21 -1.06
C ARG A 277 -5.02 -21.64 -1.18
N ASP A 278 -5.91 -20.84 -0.53
CA ASP A 278 -7.35 -21.11 -0.55
C ASP A 278 -8.07 -20.39 -1.71
N GLU A 279 -7.40 -19.40 -2.33
CA GLU A 279 -7.99 -18.59 -3.40
C GLU A 279 -8.20 -19.45 -4.67
N PRO A 280 -9.38 -19.41 -5.29
CA PRO A 280 -9.67 -20.23 -6.48
C PRO A 280 -8.82 -19.82 -7.70
N PRO A 281 -8.61 -20.75 -8.67
CA PRO A 281 -7.97 -20.43 -9.95
C PRO A 281 -8.63 -19.22 -10.64
N GLY A 282 -7.78 -18.37 -11.27
CA GLY A 282 -8.20 -17.11 -11.86
C GLY A 282 -8.18 -15.92 -10.91
N THR A 283 -7.98 -16.13 -9.60
CA THR A 283 -7.92 -15.04 -8.62
C THR A 283 -6.61 -14.26 -8.79
N PRO A 284 -6.66 -12.91 -8.96
CA PRO A 284 -5.47 -12.09 -8.96
C PRO A 284 -4.89 -11.99 -7.55
N LEU A 285 -3.58 -12.15 -7.44
CA LEU A 285 -2.82 -12.05 -6.19
C LEU A 285 -1.59 -11.17 -6.39
N ARG A 286 -1.05 -10.68 -5.28
CA ARG A 286 0.25 -10.00 -5.26
C ARG A 286 1.26 -10.86 -4.55
N LEU A 287 2.42 -10.97 -5.17
CA LEU A 287 3.55 -11.73 -4.66
C LEU A 287 4.70 -10.77 -4.38
N ARG A 288 5.08 -10.63 -3.11
CA ARG A 288 6.28 -9.90 -2.75
C ARG A 288 7.49 -10.83 -2.81
N LEU A 289 8.51 -10.40 -3.53
CA LEU A 289 9.79 -11.09 -3.62
C LEU A 289 10.91 -10.18 -3.12
N ARG A 290 11.45 -10.49 -1.94
CA ARG A 290 12.54 -9.72 -1.36
C ARG A 290 13.84 -10.02 -2.10
N ALA A 291 14.61 -9.00 -2.45
CA ALA A 291 15.85 -9.16 -3.20
C ALA A 291 16.88 -10.07 -2.50
N ARG A 292 16.89 -10.10 -1.17
CA ARG A 292 17.77 -10.95 -0.37
C ARG A 292 17.42 -12.45 -0.43
N ASP A 293 16.18 -12.77 -0.81
CA ASP A 293 15.67 -14.14 -0.85
C ASP A 293 15.81 -14.77 -2.25
N VAL A 294 16.38 -14.02 -3.19
CA VAL A 294 16.68 -14.46 -4.55
C VAL A 294 18.16 -14.80 -4.66
N ALA A 295 18.46 -16.06 -4.90
CA ALA A 295 19.80 -16.49 -5.31
C ALA A 295 19.87 -16.60 -6.83
N VAL A 296 21.09 -16.66 -7.39
CA VAL A 296 21.31 -16.82 -8.83
C VAL A 296 22.20 -18.03 -9.11
N ALA A 297 21.97 -18.68 -10.24
CA ALA A 297 22.84 -19.72 -10.78
C ALA A 297 23.15 -19.46 -12.25
N THR A 298 24.39 -19.74 -12.66
CA THR A 298 24.87 -19.58 -14.05
C THR A 298 24.55 -20.77 -14.95
N GLN A 299 24.13 -21.89 -14.35
CA GLN A 299 23.74 -23.14 -15.04
C GLN A 299 22.40 -23.63 -14.50
N ALA A 300 21.72 -24.45 -15.30
CA ALA A 300 20.48 -25.07 -14.86
C ALA A 300 20.72 -25.90 -13.58
N PRO A 301 20.08 -25.55 -12.47
CA PRO A 301 20.37 -26.16 -11.20
C PRO A 301 19.78 -27.57 -11.10
N GLN A 302 20.50 -28.48 -10.45
CA GLN A 302 20.05 -29.85 -10.16
C GLN A 302 20.14 -30.14 -8.65
N GLY A 303 19.26 -30.97 -8.13
CA GLY A 303 19.32 -31.43 -6.73
C GLY A 303 19.12 -30.34 -5.69
N LEU A 304 18.32 -29.31 -5.98
CA LEU A 304 18.05 -28.20 -5.09
C LEU A 304 16.81 -28.43 -4.22
N SER A 305 16.82 -27.83 -3.03
CA SER A 305 15.65 -27.74 -2.15
C SER A 305 14.68 -26.61 -2.53
N THR A 306 15.02 -25.78 -3.54
CA THR A 306 14.16 -24.70 -4.04
C THR A 306 13.22 -25.23 -5.12
N SER A 307 11.96 -24.81 -5.05
CA SER A 307 10.94 -25.21 -6.03
C SER A 307 10.88 -24.28 -7.25
N ASN A 308 11.45 -23.09 -7.15
CA ASN A 308 11.41 -22.10 -8.22
C ASN A 308 12.82 -21.82 -8.75
N ALA A 309 13.06 -22.23 -9.99
CA ALA A 309 14.25 -21.90 -10.79
C ALA A 309 13.76 -21.23 -12.07
N LEU A 310 13.82 -19.89 -12.10
CA LEU A 310 13.25 -19.07 -13.17
C LEU A 310 14.37 -18.67 -14.15
N PRO A 311 14.30 -19.08 -15.43
CA PRO A 311 15.22 -18.60 -16.45
C PRO A 311 15.10 -17.07 -16.57
N CYS A 312 16.23 -16.37 -16.60
CA CYS A 312 16.26 -14.91 -16.67
C CYS A 312 17.52 -14.40 -17.38
N THR A 313 17.48 -13.14 -17.78
CA THR A 313 18.65 -12.44 -18.30
C THR A 313 19.09 -11.37 -17.30
N LEU A 314 20.38 -11.27 -17.03
CA LEU A 314 20.93 -10.20 -16.20
C LEU A 314 20.86 -8.86 -16.95
N ALA A 315 19.90 -8.02 -16.59
CA ALA A 315 19.68 -6.73 -17.23
C ALA A 315 20.64 -5.64 -16.73
N GLY A 316 21.20 -5.81 -15.52
CA GLY A 316 22.13 -4.83 -14.96
C GLY A 316 22.61 -5.18 -13.56
N ILE A 317 23.70 -4.56 -13.15
CA ILE A 317 24.32 -4.68 -11.83
C ILE A 317 24.44 -3.27 -11.25
N VAL A 318 23.91 -3.05 -10.06
CA VAL A 318 23.90 -1.74 -9.41
C VAL A 318 24.39 -1.87 -7.96
N PRO A 319 25.22 -0.95 -7.44
CA PRO A 319 25.59 -0.96 -6.02
C PRO A 319 24.35 -0.92 -5.10
N ALA A 320 24.36 -1.68 -4.02
CA ALA A 320 23.22 -1.81 -3.13
C ALA A 320 23.17 -0.73 -2.02
N GLY A 321 23.99 0.32 -2.08
CA GLY A 321 24.07 1.33 -1.01
C GLY A 321 24.69 0.85 0.31
N VAL A 322 24.94 -0.44 0.44
CA VAL A 322 25.70 -1.07 1.52
C VAL A 322 27.06 -1.52 0.95
N PRO A 323 28.18 -1.25 1.64
CA PRO A 323 29.50 -1.68 1.18
C PRO A 323 29.54 -3.16 0.83
N HIS A 324 30.20 -3.49 -0.28
CA HIS A 324 30.41 -4.87 -0.76
C HIS A 324 29.15 -5.62 -1.20
N GLU A 325 27.99 -4.96 -1.34
CA GLU A 325 26.77 -5.57 -1.87
C GLU A 325 26.35 -4.95 -3.21
N ALA A 326 25.68 -5.74 -4.04
CA ALA A 326 25.11 -5.31 -5.31
C ALA A 326 23.71 -5.85 -5.53
N PHE A 327 22.89 -5.11 -6.25
CA PHE A 327 21.64 -5.59 -6.83
C PHE A 327 21.89 -6.09 -8.25
N LEU A 328 21.39 -7.27 -8.53
CA LEU A 328 21.24 -7.80 -9.87
C LEU A 328 19.81 -7.54 -10.32
N ARG A 329 19.63 -6.89 -11.46
CA ARG A 329 18.35 -6.75 -12.12
C ARG A 329 18.18 -7.92 -13.06
N LEU A 330 17.20 -8.78 -12.79
CA LEU A 330 16.94 -10.01 -13.52
C LEU A 330 15.65 -9.85 -14.33
N ASP A 331 15.76 -9.87 -15.64
CA ASP A 331 14.64 -9.80 -16.58
C ASP A 331 14.13 -11.22 -16.87
N LEU A 332 12.85 -11.45 -16.59
CA LEU A 332 12.15 -12.72 -16.78
C LEU A 332 11.30 -12.75 -18.09
N GLY A 333 11.50 -11.76 -18.99
CA GLY A 333 10.76 -11.70 -20.25
C GLY A 333 9.37 -11.05 -20.14
N GLY A 334 9.16 -10.18 -19.16
CA GLY A 334 7.90 -9.45 -18.94
C GLY A 334 7.80 -8.86 -17.56
N SER A 335 8.61 -9.33 -16.63
CA SER A 335 8.74 -8.81 -15.27
C SER A 335 10.21 -8.73 -14.89
N VAL A 336 10.57 -7.74 -14.09
CA VAL A 336 11.92 -7.59 -13.54
C VAL A 336 11.90 -7.91 -12.05
N ILE A 337 12.79 -8.79 -11.61
CA ILE A 337 13.03 -9.04 -10.19
C ILE A 337 14.43 -8.60 -9.78
N LEU A 338 14.64 -8.44 -8.49
CA LEU A 338 15.93 -8.05 -7.92
C LEU A 338 16.53 -9.21 -7.13
N ALA A 339 17.82 -9.44 -7.29
CA ALA A 339 18.60 -10.26 -6.37
C ALA A 339 19.64 -9.39 -5.67
N ARG A 340 19.84 -9.57 -4.37
CA ARG A 340 20.88 -8.88 -3.59
C ARG A 340 22.00 -9.86 -3.30
N VAL A 341 23.19 -9.54 -3.78
CA VAL A 341 24.37 -10.42 -3.71
C VAL A 341 25.58 -9.65 -3.21
N MET A 342 26.61 -10.38 -2.77
CA MET A 342 27.91 -9.77 -2.48
C MET A 342 28.63 -9.40 -3.79
N GLN A 343 29.39 -8.33 -3.79
CA GLN A 343 30.23 -7.94 -4.94
C GLN A 343 31.24 -9.03 -5.31
N ASP A 344 31.76 -9.77 -4.31
CA ASP A 344 32.58 -10.96 -4.55
C ASP A 344 31.87 -12.00 -5.43
N THR A 345 30.57 -12.22 -5.21
CA THR A 345 29.79 -13.14 -6.04
C THR A 345 29.73 -12.69 -7.49
N VAL A 346 29.62 -11.38 -7.74
CA VAL A 346 29.64 -10.81 -9.10
C VAL A 346 30.98 -11.12 -9.78
N ALA A 347 32.09 -10.90 -9.10
CA ALA A 347 33.44 -11.17 -9.62
C ALA A 347 33.68 -12.69 -9.81
N ARG A 348 33.37 -13.50 -8.79
CA ARG A 348 33.63 -14.96 -8.81
C ARG A 348 32.83 -15.69 -9.87
N LEU A 349 31.58 -15.27 -10.13
CA LEU A 349 30.72 -15.87 -11.15
C LEU A 349 30.87 -15.19 -12.53
N GLY A 350 31.71 -14.14 -12.66
CA GLY A 350 31.90 -13.40 -13.88
C GLY A 350 30.62 -12.76 -14.42
N LEU A 351 29.73 -12.28 -13.51
CA LEU A 351 28.43 -11.76 -13.90
C LEU A 351 28.55 -10.45 -14.68
N HIS A 352 27.88 -10.39 -15.83
CA HIS A 352 27.82 -9.20 -16.68
C HIS A 352 26.44 -9.03 -17.31
N PRO A 353 25.99 -7.82 -17.63
CA PRO A 353 24.72 -7.59 -18.34
C PRO A 353 24.64 -8.41 -19.64
N GLY A 354 23.46 -8.94 -19.93
CA GLY A 354 23.17 -9.84 -21.06
C GLY A 354 23.40 -11.32 -20.78
N MET A 355 23.97 -11.70 -19.64
CA MET A 355 24.20 -13.10 -19.27
C MET A 355 22.89 -13.80 -18.95
N ALA A 356 22.68 -15.01 -19.49
CA ALA A 356 21.59 -15.89 -19.12
C ALA A 356 21.84 -16.54 -17.76
N LEU A 357 20.87 -16.50 -16.87
CA LEU A 357 20.94 -16.98 -15.49
C LEU A 357 19.65 -17.72 -15.11
N PHE A 358 19.69 -18.33 -13.94
CA PHE A 358 18.50 -18.83 -13.25
C PHE A 358 18.35 -18.10 -11.92
N ALA A 359 17.19 -17.47 -11.70
CA ALA A 359 16.80 -16.92 -10.40
C ALA A 359 16.19 -18.03 -9.55
N LEU A 360 16.73 -18.25 -8.36
CA LEU A 360 16.35 -19.33 -7.45
C LEU A 360 15.57 -18.73 -6.27
N VAL A 361 14.34 -19.18 -6.07
CA VAL A 361 13.48 -18.69 -4.99
C VAL A 361 12.82 -19.86 -4.27
N LYS A 362 12.94 -19.90 -2.94
CA LYS A 362 12.26 -20.93 -2.12
C LYS A 362 10.76 -20.64 -2.05
N ALA A 363 9.91 -21.66 -2.21
CA ALA A 363 8.46 -21.52 -2.09
C ALA A 363 8.02 -20.96 -0.72
N VAL A 364 8.70 -21.34 0.37
CA VAL A 364 8.39 -20.92 1.75
C VAL A 364 8.73 -19.46 2.08
N VAL A 365 9.42 -18.75 1.19
CA VAL A 365 9.75 -17.31 1.38
C VAL A 365 8.54 -16.43 1.12
N PHE A 366 7.54 -16.93 0.42
CA PHE A 366 6.35 -16.16 0.12
C PHE A 366 5.46 -16.07 1.36
N ASP A 367 5.51 -14.93 2.04
CA ASP A 367 4.68 -14.67 3.22
C ASP A 367 3.21 -14.89 2.90
N HIS A 368 2.55 -15.70 3.72
CA HIS A 368 1.10 -15.81 3.70
C HIS A 368 0.54 -14.45 4.15
N ALA A 369 0.00 -13.65 3.26
CA ALA A 369 -1.05 -12.74 3.66
C ALA A 369 -2.18 -13.63 4.17
N ALA A 370 -2.31 -13.73 5.49
CA ALA A 370 -3.24 -14.63 6.14
C ALA A 370 -4.64 -14.41 5.55
N ALA A 371 -5.20 -15.42 4.91
CA ALA A 371 -6.62 -15.46 4.67
C ALA A 371 -7.33 -15.37 6.03
N PRO A 372 -8.35 -14.52 6.19
CA PRO A 372 -9.08 -14.41 7.45
C PRO A 372 -9.78 -15.73 7.77
N GLY A 373 -9.35 -16.32 8.89
CA GLY A 373 -9.71 -17.55 9.51
C GLY A 373 -11.06 -18.16 9.18
N MET A 374 -10.99 -19.41 8.74
CA MET A 374 -11.91 -20.41 9.27
C MET A 374 -11.47 -20.72 10.71
N ALA A 375 -12.31 -20.37 11.67
CA ALA A 375 -12.19 -20.86 13.03
C ALA A 375 -12.04 -22.40 12.98
N ARG A 376 -10.92 -22.90 13.49
CA ARG A 376 -10.84 -24.32 13.81
C ARG A 376 -11.95 -24.58 14.84
N GLY A 377 -12.97 -25.33 14.45
CA GLY A 377 -13.94 -25.84 15.37
C GLY A 377 -13.20 -26.62 16.49
N PRO A 378 -13.74 -26.62 17.71
CA PRO A 378 -13.20 -27.44 18.78
C PRO A 378 -13.43 -28.91 18.38
N GLY A 379 -12.39 -29.52 17.87
CA GLY A 379 -12.34 -30.96 17.59
C GLY A 379 -11.92 -31.69 18.84
N GLY A 380 -12.69 -32.69 19.19
CA GLY A 380 -12.57 -33.56 20.33
C GLY A 380 -11.23 -34.29 20.49
#